data_3c8e908e760fbe13bc0572d5d35afcc1
#
_entry.id   3c8e908e760fbe13bc0572d5d35afcc1
#
_cell.length_a   1.000
_cell.length_b   1.000
_cell.length_c   1.000
_cell.angle_alpha   90.00
_cell.angle_beta   90.00
_cell.angle_gamma   90.00
#
_symmetry.space_group_name_H-M   'P 1'
#
loop_
_entity.id
_entity.type
_entity.pdbx_description
1 polymer ?
#
loop_
_entity_poly.entity_id
_entity_poly.type
_entity_poly.pdbx_seq_one_letter_code
_entity_poly.pdbx_strand_id
1 'polypeptide(L)'
;MGRKAKEMPAVQVPRLSKPGLHFVGGVDGLALQVLPTGGRTWVLRMMIGGKRRSMGLGGFPDVTLTQAREAARQARAKVKLGIDPIDEARTNASQLKAQQATAFTFEQCAKAFKKAKEPEWKSVVHGKQWISTMETHVFPLIGSLLVRDIELAHVMAVLQPIWTTTTETASRVRGRIESVLDWATTSGYRSGENPARWRGHLSNLLAAPKKIKNEKHYPAVPVWEMGAFMDDLKSHEGMGARALEFAALTVARSGEVRGAKWSEINLKAKIWTVPKERMKNKIEHRKPLSDSAIDLLESLPRFEGAELVFLSPRGKQLSDMTLSKLMRRMACQAADGRICVPHGLRSTFRDWAAEYTGFASEVIEACLAHTNPDKTEAAYFRSDLLEKRIRVMADWAKFCAMEKPAGEVIPLNKAAA
;
A
#
# COMPACT_ATOMS: atom_id res chain seq x y z
N MET A 1 -47.72 48.64 -26.33
CA MET A 1 -46.40 48.34 -26.99
C MET A 1 -45.38 49.33 -26.47
N GLY A 2 -44.31 48.87 -25.83
CA GLY A 2 -43.24 49.74 -25.32
C GLY A 2 -42.47 50.38 -26.48
N ARG A 3 -42.11 51.67 -26.32
CA ARG A 3 -41.37 52.45 -27.32
C ARG A 3 -40.04 51.83 -27.58
N LYS A 4 -39.77 51.36 -28.81
CA LYS A 4 -38.44 50.79 -29.19
C LYS A 4 -37.38 51.90 -29.09
N ALA A 5 -36.29 51.65 -28.39
CA ALA A 5 -35.17 52.60 -28.33
C ALA A 5 -34.56 52.76 -29.75
N LYS A 6 -34.29 54.04 -30.12
CA LYS A 6 -33.61 54.35 -31.38
C LYS A 6 -32.21 53.70 -31.39
N GLU A 7 -31.81 53.14 -32.50
CA GLU A 7 -30.49 52.51 -32.61
C GLU A 7 -29.38 53.54 -32.47
N MET A 8 -28.46 53.25 -31.51
CA MET A 8 -27.36 54.14 -31.18
C MET A 8 -26.12 53.70 -31.98
N PRO A 9 -25.36 54.64 -32.59
CA PRO A 9 -24.09 54.37 -33.21
C PRO A 9 -23.01 54.02 -32.15
N ALA A 10 -22.05 53.15 -32.49
CA ALA A 10 -21.01 52.71 -31.58
C ALA A 10 -20.15 53.89 -31.04
N VAL A 11 -19.93 54.93 -31.83
CA VAL A 11 -19.17 56.13 -31.46
C VAL A 11 -19.82 56.93 -30.30
N GLN A 12 -21.12 56.79 -30.05
CA GLN A 12 -21.79 57.42 -28.94
C GLN A 12 -21.72 56.69 -27.61
N VAL A 13 -21.42 55.38 -27.62
CA VAL A 13 -21.36 54.53 -26.41
C VAL A 13 -20.33 55.01 -25.38
N PRO A 14 -19.10 55.41 -25.78
CA PRO A 14 -18.10 55.91 -24.82
C PRO A 14 -18.56 57.18 -24.06
N ARG A 15 -19.48 57.97 -24.64
CA ARG A 15 -20.00 59.24 -24.05
C ARG A 15 -21.05 59.01 -22.96
N LEU A 16 -21.54 57.75 -22.79
CA LEU A 16 -22.50 57.41 -21.76
C LEU A 16 -21.79 57.29 -20.40
N SER A 17 -21.87 58.38 -19.60
CA SER A 17 -21.19 58.45 -18.30
C SER A 17 -22.16 58.61 -17.12
N LYS A 18 -23.40 58.99 -17.36
CA LYS A 18 -24.39 59.15 -16.27
C LYS A 18 -24.79 57.81 -15.69
N PRO A 19 -24.76 57.63 -14.33
CA PRO A 19 -25.26 56.38 -13.73
C PRO A 19 -26.69 56.06 -14.14
N GLY A 20 -26.97 54.80 -14.49
CA GLY A 20 -28.28 54.32 -14.92
C GLY A 20 -28.22 53.34 -16.08
N LEU A 21 -29.41 53.03 -16.61
CA LEU A 21 -29.59 52.14 -17.77
C LEU A 21 -29.82 52.96 -19.04
N HIS A 22 -28.93 52.84 -20.00
CA HIS A 22 -28.98 53.52 -21.30
C HIS A 22 -29.35 52.50 -22.38
N PHE A 23 -30.58 52.52 -22.85
CA PHE A 23 -31.05 51.63 -23.92
C PHE A 23 -30.45 52.07 -25.26
N VAL A 24 -29.74 51.14 -25.92
CA VAL A 24 -28.93 51.44 -27.11
C VAL A 24 -29.59 51.03 -28.44
N GLY A 25 -30.75 50.43 -28.39
CA GLY A 25 -31.48 49.99 -29.57
C GLY A 25 -30.80 48.87 -30.39
N GLY A 26 -31.37 48.54 -31.54
CA GLY A 26 -30.93 47.43 -32.38
C GLY A 26 -31.37 46.04 -31.90
N VAL A 27 -31.49 45.83 -30.59
CA VAL A 27 -32.13 44.67 -29.94
C VAL A 27 -32.99 45.17 -28.79
N ASP A 28 -34.24 44.70 -28.71
CA ASP A 28 -35.16 45.09 -27.65
C ASP A 28 -34.64 44.70 -26.28
N GLY A 29 -34.61 45.65 -25.35
CA GLY A 29 -34.18 45.44 -23.98
C GLY A 29 -32.65 45.48 -23.76
N LEU A 30 -31.85 45.68 -24.81
CA LEU A 30 -30.43 45.88 -24.67
C LEU A 30 -30.10 47.27 -24.15
N ALA A 31 -29.34 47.35 -23.07
CA ALA A 31 -28.88 48.58 -22.46
C ALA A 31 -27.44 48.48 -21.99
N LEU A 32 -26.77 49.66 -21.91
CA LEU A 32 -25.53 49.82 -21.16
C LEU A 32 -25.89 50.28 -19.76
N GLN A 33 -25.57 49.52 -18.76
CA GLN A 33 -25.65 49.91 -17.35
C GLN A 33 -24.35 50.63 -16.93
N VAL A 34 -24.50 51.84 -16.48
CA VAL A 34 -23.41 52.65 -15.91
C VAL A 34 -23.59 52.68 -14.40
N LEU A 35 -22.62 52.24 -13.67
CA LEU A 35 -22.60 52.23 -12.19
C LEU A 35 -22.13 53.60 -11.66
N PRO A 36 -22.49 54.00 -10.43
CA PRO A 36 -21.94 55.21 -9.78
C PRO A 36 -20.44 55.24 -9.69
N THR A 37 -19.81 54.06 -9.63
CA THR A 37 -18.34 53.85 -9.61
C THR A 37 -17.67 54.01 -10.98
N GLY A 38 -18.44 54.32 -12.05
CA GLY A 38 -17.94 54.43 -13.41
C GLY A 38 -17.85 53.12 -14.19
N GLY A 39 -18.08 51.95 -13.54
CA GLY A 39 -18.15 50.65 -14.24
C GLY A 39 -19.31 50.58 -15.22
N ARG A 40 -19.08 50.03 -16.42
CA ARG A 40 -20.07 49.93 -17.51
C ARG A 40 -20.25 48.50 -17.95
N THR A 41 -21.49 47.97 -17.94
CA THR A 41 -21.80 46.58 -18.27
C THR A 41 -23.00 46.54 -19.21
N TRP A 42 -22.93 45.70 -20.25
CA TRP A 42 -24.03 45.40 -21.13
C TRP A 42 -25.05 44.53 -20.41
N VAL A 43 -26.33 44.95 -20.44
CA VAL A 43 -27.45 44.27 -19.81
C VAL A 43 -28.58 44.10 -20.80
N LEU A 44 -29.10 42.89 -20.92
CA LEU A 44 -30.28 42.57 -21.67
C LEU A 44 -31.46 42.36 -20.71
N ARG A 45 -32.49 43.19 -20.84
CA ARG A 45 -33.77 43.05 -20.11
C ARG A 45 -34.80 42.38 -21.00
N MET A 46 -35.38 41.29 -20.55
CA MET A 46 -36.31 40.47 -21.31
C MET A 46 -37.38 39.86 -20.41
N MET A 47 -38.50 39.45 -21.03
CA MET A 47 -39.54 38.67 -20.34
C MET A 47 -39.23 37.19 -20.49
N ILE A 48 -39.17 36.44 -19.38
CA ILE A 48 -39.00 35.01 -19.36
C ILE A 48 -40.02 34.42 -18.39
N GLY A 49 -40.86 33.50 -18.85
CA GLY A 49 -41.90 32.90 -18.02
C GLY A 49 -42.85 33.93 -17.38
N GLY A 50 -43.18 35.00 -18.09
CA GLY A 50 -44.06 36.06 -17.59
C GLY A 50 -43.41 37.06 -16.63
N LYS A 51 -42.13 36.88 -16.27
CA LYS A 51 -41.38 37.77 -15.36
C LYS A 51 -40.28 38.53 -16.10
N ARG A 52 -40.07 39.78 -15.71
CA ARG A 52 -38.99 40.61 -16.26
C ARG A 52 -37.67 40.22 -15.59
N ARG A 53 -36.70 39.71 -16.38
CA ARG A 53 -35.35 39.34 -15.92
C ARG A 53 -34.29 40.15 -16.67
N SER A 54 -33.11 40.29 -16.06
CA SER A 54 -31.97 41.02 -16.62
C SER A 54 -30.77 40.06 -16.70
N MET A 55 -30.13 40.02 -17.85
CA MET A 55 -28.95 39.21 -18.11
C MET A 55 -27.75 40.10 -18.43
N GLY A 56 -26.63 39.96 -17.75
CA GLY A 56 -25.37 40.61 -18.10
C GLY A 56 -24.77 39.98 -19.36
N LEU A 57 -24.25 40.82 -20.28
CA LEU A 57 -23.63 40.38 -21.52
C LEU A 57 -22.12 40.72 -21.62
N GLY A 58 -21.53 41.21 -20.52
CA GLY A 58 -20.11 41.57 -20.43
C GLY A 58 -19.86 43.05 -20.21
N GLY A 59 -18.63 43.41 -19.84
CA GLY A 59 -18.21 44.78 -19.55
C GLY A 59 -17.87 45.57 -20.83
N PHE A 60 -18.12 46.88 -20.82
CA PHE A 60 -17.58 47.78 -21.81
C PHE A 60 -16.30 48.42 -21.25
N PRO A 61 -15.20 48.52 -22.03
CA PRO A 61 -15.06 48.34 -23.49
C PRO A 61 -14.74 46.93 -23.99
N ASP A 62 -14.51 45.95 -23.12
CA ASP A 62 -14.07 44.57 -23.52
C ASP A 62 -15.09 43.92 -24.47
N VAL A 63 -16.38 44.14 -24.22
CA VAL A 63 -17.45 43.75 -25.14
C VAL A 63 -17.94 45.00 -25.89
N THR A 64 -17.79 45.00 -27.21
CA THR A 64 -18.23 46.08 -28.10
C THR A 64 -19.77 46.09 -28.25
N LEU A 65 -20.34 47.18 -28.71
CA LEU A 65 -21.77 47.27 -28.99
C LEU A 65 -22.25 46.22 -29.99
N THR A 66 -21.45 45.92 -31.00
CA THR A 66 -21.76 44.89 -32.00
C THR A 66 -21.83 43.50 -31.39
N GLN A 67 -20.84 43.15 -30.55
CA GLN A 67 -20.81 41.88 -29.81
C GLN A 67 -21.99 41.80 -28.80
N ALA A 68 -22.29 42.88 -28.08
CA ALA A 68 -23.43 42.93 -27.17
C ALA A 68 -24.76 42.72 -27.87
N ARG A 69 -24.95 43.33 -29.07
CA ARG A 69 -26.15 43.12 -29.89
C ARG A 69 -26.28 41.69 -30.37
N GLU A 70 -25.19 41.06 -30.78
CA GLU A 70 -25.17 39.66 -31.21
C GLU A 70 -25.52 38.72 -30.04
N ALA A 71 -24.86 38.89 -28.91
CA ALA A 71 -25.16 38.12 -27.69
C ALA A 71 -26.63 38.29 -27.25
N ALA A 72 -27.17 39.52 -27.37
CA ALA A 72 -28.56 39.79 -27.05
C ALA A 72 -29.54 39.10 -28.02
N ARG A 73 -29.22 39.05 -29.34
CA ARG A 73 -30.01 38.28 -30.32
C ARG A 73 -30.02 36.79 -29.99
N GLN A 74 -28.87 36.22 -29.70
CA GLN A 74 -28.75 34.81 -29.33
C GLN A 74 -29.54 34.48 -28.06
N ALA A 75 -29.41 35.30 -27.01
CA ALA A 75 -30.18 35.11 -25.78
C ALA A 75 -31.70 35.17 -26.03
N ARG A 76 -32.18 36.12 -26.87
CA ARG A 76 -33.61 36.23 -27.24
C ARG A 76 -34.06 35.05 -28.11
N ALA A 77 -33.21 34.52 -28.98
CA ALA A 77 -33.53 33.33 -29.76
C ALA A 77 -33.75 32.12 -28.84
N LYS A 78 -32.89 31.91 -27.80
CA LYS A 78 -33.08 30.87 -26.79
C LYS A 78 -34.43 31.03 -26.06
N VAL A 79 -34.78 32.24 -25.62
CA VAL A 79 -36.05 32.48 -24.96
C VAL A 79 -37.25 32.16 -25.85
N LYS A 80 -37.18 32.44 -27.16
CA LYS A 80 -38.23 32.05 -28.13
C LYS A 80 -38.37 30.52 -28.26
N LEU A 81 -37.31 29.78 -28.04
CA LEU A 81 -37.30 28.31 -28.00
C LEU A 81 -37.69 27.73 -26.63
N GLY A 82 -38.12 28.59 -25.69
CA GLY A 82 -38.50 28.17 -24.34
C GLY A 82 -37.34 27.93 -23.37
N ILE A 83 -36.13 28.27 -23.77
CA ILE A 83 -34.91 28.09 -22.95
C ILE A 83 -34.60 29.38 -22.20
N ASP A 84 -34.47 29.33 -20.87
CA ASP A 84 -34.00 30.45 -20.07
C ASP A 84 -32.45 30.52 -20.10
N PRO A 85 -31.86 31.55 -20.78
CA PRO A 85 -30.40 31.64 -20.90
C PRO A 85 -29.69 32.00 -19.58
N ILE A 86 -30.40 32.54 -18.58
CA ILE A 86 -29.86 32.86 -17.28
C ILE A 86 -29.70 31.58 -16.45
N ASP A 87 -30.74 30.74 -16.46
CA ASP A 87 -30.71 29.46 -15.75
C ASP A 87 -29.72 28.46 -16.42
N GLU A 88 -29.65 28.47 -17.75
CA GLU A 88 -28.64 27.71 -18.51
C GLU A 88 -27.21 28.13 -18.09
N ALA A 89 -26.92 29.43 -18.09
CA ALA A 89 -25.58 29.92 -17.68
C ALA A 89 -25.28 29.61 -16.22
N ARG A 90 -26.28 29.67 -15.33
CA ARG A 90 -26.12 29.28 -13.92
C ARG A 90 -25.86 27.80 -13.75
N THR A 91 -26.55 26.94 -14.49
CA THR A 91 -26.37 25.51 -14.49
C THR A 91 -24.96 25.13 -14.97
N ASN A 92 -24.51 25.71 -16.09
CA ASN A 92 -23.20 25.51 -16.65
C ASN A 92 -22.06 25.94 -15.66
N ALA A 93 -22.22 27.10 -15.03
CA ALA A 93 -21.29 27.59 -14.03
C ALA A 93 -21.25 26.68 -12.79
N SER A 94 -22.39 26.16 -12.35
CA SER A 94 -22.50 25.21 -11.26
C SER A 94 -21.84 23.85 -11.61
N GLN A 95 -22.10 23.37 -12.82
CA GLN A 95 -21.47 22.13 -13.31
C GLN A 95 -19.94 22.26 -13.41
N LEU A 96 -19.43 23.39 -13.92
CA LEU A 96 -17.99 23.64 -13.99
C LEU A 96 -17.36 23.68 -12.61
N LYS A 97 -17.99 24.34 -11.64
CA LYS A 97 -17.53 24.33 -10.24
C LYS A 97 -17.54 22.93 -9.63
N ALA A 98 -18.58 22.15 -9.88
CA ALA A 98 -18.67 20.77 -9.43
C ALA A 98 -17.55 19.89 -10.05
N GLN A 99 -17.31 20.05 -11.35
CA GLN A 99 -16.22 19.36 -12.05
C GLN A 99 -14.84 19.74 -11.50
N GLN A 100 -14.62 21.01 -11.17
CA GLN A 100 -13.37 21.46 -10.54
C GLN A 100 -13.23 20.92 -9.12
N ALA A 101 -14.31 20.89 -8.34
CA ALA A 101 -14.31 20.36 -6.99
C ALA A 101 -14.03 18.84 -6.93
N THR A 102 -14.33 18.10 -8.01
CA THR A 102 -14.08 16.64 -8.13
C THR A 102 -12.80 16.32 -8.92
N ALA A 103 -12.00 17.33 -9.29
CA ALA A 103 -10.78 17.17 -10.05
C ALA A 103 -9.61 16.72 -9.16
N PHE A 104 -9.69 15.47 -8.64
CA PHE A 104 -8.61 14.86 -7.85
C PHE A 104 -7.71 14.03 -8.75
N THR A 105 -6.39 14.15 -8.54
CA THR A 105 -5.43 13.26 -9.17
C THR A 105 -5.42 11.90 -8.49
N PHE A 106 -4.88 10.89 -9.18
CA PHE A 106 -4.73 9.55 -8.58
C PHE A 106 -3.87 9.59 -7.32
N GLU A 107 -2.77 10.35 -7.32
CA GLU A 107 -1.90 10.46 -6.15
C GLU A 107 -2.61 11.12 -4.96
N GLN A 108 -3.42 12.15 -5.20
CA GLN A 108 -4.22 12.77 -4.16
C GLN A 108 -5.25 11.80 -3.57
N CYS A 109 -5.94 11.05 -4.43
CA CYS A 109 -6.87 10.00 -3.99
C CYS A 109 -6.15 8.89 -3.21
N ALA A 110 -4.98 8.45 -3.66
CA ALA A 110 -4.19 7.42 -2.97
C ALA A 110 -3.73 7.86 -1.58
N LYS A 111 -3.30 9.11 -1.43
CA LYS A 111 -2.92 9.70 -0.13
C LYS A 111 -4.13 9.84 0.80
N ALA A 112 -5.28 10.28 0.28
CA ALA A 112 -6.52 10.39 1.04
C ALA A 112 -7.05 9.02 1.47
N PHE A 113 -7.05 8.03 0.56
CA PHE A 113 -7.37 6.63 0.85
C PHE A 113 -6.49 6.09 1.96
N LYS A 114 -5.16 6.27 1.85
CA LYS A 114 -4.21 5.84 2.88
C LYS A 114 -4.58 6.42 4.24
N LYS A 115 -4.80 7.73 4.31
CA LYS A 115 -5.18 8.42 5.56
C LYS A 115 -6.47 7.87 6.16
N ALA A 116 -7.48 7.59 5.33
CA ALA A 116 -8.76 7.04 5.76
C ALA A 116 -8.64 5.59 6.28
N LYS A 117 -7.75 4.78 5.67
CA LYS A 117 -7.60 3.35 5.98
C LYS A 117 -6.46 3.02 6.96
N GLU A 118 -5.56 3.97 7.23
CA GLU A 118 -4.42 3.77 8.13
C GLU A 118 -4.81 3.28 9.54
N PRO A 119 -5.93 3.71 10.16
CA PRO A 119 -6.37 3.18 11.45
C PRO A 119 -6.71 1.68 11.45
N GLU A 120 -7.08 1.12 10.28
CA GLU A 120 -7.37 -0.31 10.12
C GLU A 120 -6.08 -1.16 9.98
N TRP A 121 -4.94 -0.52 9.71
CA TRP A 121 -3.71 -1.25 9.40
C TRP A 121 -2.96 -1.69 10.65
N LYS A 122 -2.69 -2.99 10.73
CA LYS A 122 -2.07 -3.63 11.89
C LYS A 122 -0.61 -3.24 12.14
N SER A 123 0.05 -2.53 11.21
CA SER A 123 1.49 -2.23 11.30
C SER A 123 1.85 -0.93 10.58
N VAL A 124 2.60 -0.06 11.25
CA VAL A 124 3.20 1.16 10.68
C VAL A 124 4.11 0.84 9.47
N VAL A 125 4.82 -0.30 9.52
CA VAL A 125 5.67 -0.77 8.42
C VAL A 125 4.85 -1.06 7.17
N HIS A 126 3.66 -1.64 7.33
CA HIS A 126 2.75 -1.90 6.20
C HIS A 126 2.31 -0.59 5.52
N GLY A 127 1.99 0.45 6.28
CA GLY A 127 1.65 1.77 5.74
C GLY A 127 2.80 2.42 4.97
N LYS A 128 4.04 2.29 5.48
CA LYS A 128 5.24 2.77 4.76
C LYS A 128 5.50 1.99 3.47
N GLN A 129 5.40 0.68 3.50
CA GLN A 129 5.55 -0.17 2.31
C GLN A 129 4.44 0.08 1.28
N TRP A 130 3.22 0.37 1.75
CA TRP A 130 2.10 0.67 0.85
C TRP A 130 2.41 1.91 0.01
N ILE A 131 2.79 3.03 0.65
CA ILE A 131 3.07 4.27 -0.07
C ILE A 131 4.33 4.17 -0.92
N SER A 132 5.44 3.61 -0.39
CA SER A 132 6.68 3.44 -1.14
C SER A 132 6.49 2.63 -2.42
N THR A 133 5.65 1.60 -2.40
CA THR A 133 5.34 0.82 -3.60
C THR A 133 4.54 1.65 -4.61
N MET A 134 3.62 2.52 -4.15
CA MET A 134 2.88 3.42 -5.04
C MET A 134 3.81 4.46 -5.67
N GLU A 135 4.72 5.04 -4.88
CA GLU A 135 5.75 5.99 -5.33
C GLU A 135 6.71 5.38 -6.36
N THR A 136 7.06 4.11 -6.17
CA THR A 136 8.00 3.43 -7.07
C THR A 136 7.36 3.01 -8.39
N HIS A 137 6.14 2.47 -8.37
CA HIS A 137 5.58 1.79 -9.53
C HIS A 137 4.37 2.50 -10.17
N VAL A 138 3.65 3.33 -9.42
CA VAL A 138 2.34 3.85 -9.86
C VAL A 138 2.37 5.35 -10.11
N PHE A 139 2.82 6.14 -9.15
CA PHE A 139 2.79 7.61 -9.26
C PHE A 139 3.60 8.17 -10.42
N PRO A 140 4.76 7.60 -10.81
CA PRO A 140 5.48 8.10 -11.98
C PRO A 140 4.70 8.01 -13.29
N LEU A 141 3.75 7.08 -13.40
CA LEU A 141 3.00 6.81 -14.62
C LEU A 141 1.60 7.42 -14.61
N ILE A 142 0.87 7.29 -13.49
CA ILE A 142 -0.53 7.71 -13.41
C ILE A 142 -0.85 8.66 -12.26
N GLY A 143 0.14 9.01 -11.44
CA GLY A 143 -0.07 9.82 -10.22
C GLY A 143 -0.67 11.20 -10.49
N SER A 144 -0.24 11.86 -11.56
CA SER A 144 -0.69 13.20 -11.96
C SER A 144 -2.00 13.20 -12.76
N LEU A 145 -2.46 12.05 -13.26
CA LEU A 145 -3.70 11.95 -14.00
C LEU A 145 -4.90 12.17 -13.08
N LEU A 146 -5.94 12.81 -13.59
CA LEU A 146 -7.21 12.89 -12.87
C LEU A 146 -7.79 11.47 -12.70
N VAL A 147 -8.24 11.15 -11.49
CA VAL A 147 -8.71 9.80 -11.16
C VAL A 147 -9.90 9.36 -12.04
N ARG A 148 -10.69 10.32 -12.53
CA ARG A 148 -11.82 10.08 -13.44
C ARG A 148 -11.38 9.65 -14.84
N ASP A 149 -10.17 10.04 -15.27
CA ASP A 149 -9.65 9.80 -16.62
C ASP A 149 -8.76 8.53 -16.68
N ILE A 150 -8.64 7.80 -15.56
CA ILE A 150 -7.86 6.56 -15.51
C ILE A 150 -8.65 5.42 -16.14
N GLU A 151 -8.11 4.91 -17.23
CA GLU A 151 -8.65 3.81 -18.02
C GLU A 151 -7.77 2.56 -17.97
N LEU A 152 -8.21 1.49 -18.62
CA LEU A 152 -7.49 0.21 -18.70
C LEU A 152 -6.05 0.37 -19.21
N ALA A 153 -5.83 1.17 -20.24
CA ALA A 153 -4.50 1.39 -20.81
C ALA A 153 -3.50 1.94 -19.78
N HIS A 154 -3.95 2.84 -18.92
CA HIS A 154 -3.13 3.43 -17.86
C HIS A 154 -2.76 2.39 -16.78
N VAL A 155 -3.72 1.54 -16.39
CA VAL A 155 -3.47 0.43 -15.44
C VAL A 155 -2.51 -0.59 -16.04
N MET A 156 -2.69 -0.95 -17.30
CA MET A 156 -1.81 -1.89 -18.01
C MET A 156 -0.40 -1.36 -18.16
N ALA A 157 -0.21 -0.07 -18.43
CA ALA A 157 1.11 0.56 -18.48
C ALA A 157 1.90 0.41 -17.16
N VAL A 158 1.21 0.43 -16.02
CA VAL A 158 1.81 0.18 -14.70
C VAL A 158 2.13 -1.30 -14.50
N LEU A 159 1.22 -2.19 -14.88
CA LEU A 159 1.30 -3.61 -14.49
C LEU A 159 2.17 -4.44 -15.44
N GLN A 160 2.11 -4.23 -16.76
CA GLN A 160 2.81 -5.05 -17.74
C GLN A 160 4.32 -5.20 -17.48
N PRO A 161 5.08 -4.12 -17.18
CA PRO A 161 6.53 -4.24 -16.98
C PRO A 161 6.92 -5.12 -15.80
N ILE A 162 6.06 -5.22 -14.79
CA ILE A 162 6.34 -5.93 -13.52
C ILE A 162 5.56 -7.24 -13.37
N TRP A 163 4.63 -7.56 -14.29
CA TRP A 163 3.70 -8.67 -14.10
C TRP A 163 4.37 -10.04 -14.10
N THR A 164 5.32 -10.24 -14.99
CA THR A 164 6.05 -11.52 -15.11
C THR A 164 7.38 -11.53 -14.33
N THR A 165 7.97 -10.36 -14.10
CA THR A 165 9.28 -10.24 -13.45
C THR A 165 9.17 -10.23 -11.92
N THR A 166 8.20 -9.50 -11.38
CA THR A 166 7.93 -9.36 -9.94
C THR A 166 6.46 -9.56 -9.63
N THR A 167 5.93 -10.71 -10.01
CA THR A 167 4.49 -11.05 -10.03
C THR A 167 3.78 -10.77 -8.70
N GLU A 168 4.41 -11.07 -7.55
CA GLU A 168 3.83 -10.81 -6.23
C GLU A 168 3.65 -9.30 -5.99
N THR A 169 4.66 -8.50 -6.35
CA THR A 169 4.61 -7.03 -6.26
C THR A 169 3.55 -6.49 -7.21
N ALA A 170 3.52 -6.96 -8.46
CA ALA A 170 2.53 -6.56 -9.45
C ALA A 170 1.09 -6.84 -9.01
N SER A 171 0.84 -8.02 -8.43
CA SER A 171 -0.47 -8.39 -7.89
C SER A 171 -0.90 -7.46 -6.74
N ARG A 172 0.03 -7.11 -5.85
CA ARG A 172 -0.23 -6.14 -4.77
C ARG A 172 -0.45 -4.73 -5.29
N VAL A 173 0.35 -4.29 -6.27
CA VAL A 173 0.18 -2.98 -6.95
C VAL A 173 -1.20 -2.90 -7.58
N ARG A 174 -1.61 -3.93 -8.34
CA ARG A 174 -2.96 -4.00 -8.92
C ARG A 174 -4.05 -3.84 -7.86
N GLY A 175 -4.00 -4.63 -6.77
CA GLY A 175 -4.99 -4.54 -5.69
C GLY A 175 -5.03 -3.18 -5.00
N ARG A 176 -3.88 -2.49 -4.90
CA ARG A 176 -3.82 -1.13 -4.36
C ARG A 176 -4.45 -0.10 -5.30
N ILE A 177 -4.17 -0.19 -6.60
CA ILE A 177 -4.82 0.66 -7.62
C ILE A 177 -6.33 0.43 -7.59
N GLU A 178 -6.78 -0.83 -7.59
CA GLU A 178 -8.19 -1.19 -7.48
C GLU A 178 -8.86 -0.54 -6.26
N SER A 179 -8.26 -0.68 -5.07
CA SER A 179 -8.80 -0.10 -3.84
C SER A 179 -8.88 1.42 -3.85
N VAL A 180 -7.89 2.10 -4.43
CA VAL A 180 -7.90 3.57 -4.57
C VAL A 180 -9.00 4.03 -5.53
N LEU A 181 -9.16 3.34 -6.65
CA LEU A 181 -10.19 3.66 -7.65
C LEU A 181 -11.61 3.38 -7.11
N ASP A 182 -11.81 2.28 -6.37
CA ASP A 182 -13.08 1.99 -5.70
C ASP A 182 -13.43 3.06 -4.66
N TRP A 183 -12.44 3.47 -3.85
CA TRP A 183 -12.61 4.55 -2.90
C TRP A 183 -12.95 5.88 -3.60
N ALA A 184 -12.28 6.19 -4.71
CA ALA A 184 -12.54 7.39 -5.49
C ALA A 184 -13.95 7.36 -6.13
N THR A 185 -14.43 6.20 -6.56
CA THR A 185 -15.80 6.02 -7.07
C THR A 185 -16.83 6.27 -5.95
N THR A 186 -16.63 5.67 -4.79
CA THR A 186 -17.50 5.85 -3.62
C THR A 186 -17.51 7.30 -3.12
N SER A 187 -16.37 8.01 -3.26
CA SER A 187 -16.24 9.42 -2.88
C SER A 187 -16.78 10.41 -3.95
N GLY A 188 -17.27 9.91 -5.09
CA GLY A 188 -17.81 10.75 -6.17
C GLY A 188 -16.76 11.45 -7.04
N TYR A 189 -15.46 11.07 -6.93
CA TYR A 189 -14.38 11.66 -7.74
C TYR A 189 -14.24 11.02 -9.12
N ARG A 190 -14.82 9.86 -9.33
CA ARG A 190 -14.94 9.15 -10.61
C ARG A 190 -16.25 8.38 -10.70
N SER A 191 -16.62 8.01 -11.92
CA SER A 191 -17.78 7.15 -12.22
C SER A 191 -17.34 5.99 -13.13
N GLY A 192 -18.24 5.03 -13.32
CA GLY A 192 -18.00 3.88 -14.18
C GLY A 192 -17.27 2.73 -13.48
N GLU A 193 -16.98 1.70 -14.24
CA GLU A 193 -16.32 0.48 -13.73
C GLU A 193 -14.86 0.72 -13.36
N ASN A 194 -14.35 -0.13 -12.45
CA ASN A 194 -12.96 -0.05 -12.02
C ASN A 194 -12.04 -0.78 -13.02
N PRO A 195 -11.15 -0.06 -13.75
CA PRO A 195 -10.26 -0.67 -14.74
C PRO A 195 -9.18 -1.58 -14.14
N ALA A 196 -8.96 -1.55 -12.82
CA ALA A 196 -8.03 -2.44 -12.12
C ALA A 196 -8.69 -3.69 -11.54
N ARG A 197 -10.01 -3.90 -11.76
CA ARG A 197 -10.75 -5.08 -11.31
C ARG A 197 -10.14 -6.35 -11.90
N TRP A 198 -9.93 -7.36 -11.04
CA TRP A 198 -9.34 -8.62 -11.49
C TRP A 198 -10.36 -9.52 -12.19
N ARG A 199 -11.43 -9.89 -11.47
CA ARG A 199 -12.42 -10.87 -11.96
C ARG A 199 -13.23 -10.32 -13.14
N GLY A 200 -13.27 -11.09 -14.21
CA GLY A 200 -14.03 -10.75 -15.41
C GLY A 200 -13.48 -9.54 -16.19
N HIS A 201 -12.28 -9.04 -15.85
CA HIS A 201 -11.65 -7.91 -16.51
C HIS A 201 -10.16 -8.19 -16.74
N LEU A 202 -9.24 -7.80 -15.86
CA LEU A 202 -7.81 -8.01 -16.03
C LEU A 202 -7.42 -9.50 -16.08
N SER A 203 -8.20 -10.38 -15.48
CA SER A 203 -8.01 -11.85 -15.57
C SER A 203 -8.12 -12.41 -17.00
N ASN A 204 -8.71 -11.65 -17.93
CA ASN A 204 -8.79 -12.03 -19.34
C ASN A 204 -7.58 -11.55 -20.16
N LEU A 205 -6.82 -10.58 -19.63
CA LEU A 205 -5.69 -9.93 -20.28
C LEU A 205 -4.33 -10.35 -19.71
N LEU A 206 -4.30 -10.68 -18.43
CA LEU A 206 -3.07 -11.01 -17.71
C LEU A 206 -3.14 -12.46 -17.21
N ALA A 207 -2.04 -13.18 -17.35
CA ALA A 207 -1.93 -14.54 -16.82
C ALA A 207 -2.10 -14.54 -15.29
N ALA A 208 -2.76 -15.55 -14.76
CA ALA A 208 -3.02 -15.66 -13.32
C ALA A 208 -1.70 -15.69 -12.52
N PRO A 209 -1.55 -14.85 -11.47
CA PRO A 209 -0.30 -14.77 -10.70
C PRO A 209 0.18 -16.12 -10.17
N LYS A 210 -0.73 -17.00 -9.74
CA LYS A 210 -0.40 -18.35 -9.27
C LYS A 210 0.21 -19.26 -10.35
N LYS A 211 -0.10 -19.02 -11.64
CA LYS A 211 0.45 -19.80 -12.76
C LYS A 211 1.81 -19.31 -13.22
N ILE A 212 2.12 -18.02 -12.98
CA ILE A 212 3.43 -17.43 -13.33
C ILE A 212 4.44 -17.69 -12.21
N LYS A 213 3.99 -17.60 -10.95
CA LYS A 213 4.84 -17.72 -9.77
C LYS A 213 5.19 -19.19 -9.55
N ASN A 214 6.40 -19.58 -9.92
CA ASN A 214 7.01 -20.75 -9.34
C ASN A 214 7.25 -20.45 -7.85
N GLU A 215 6.50 -21.08 -6.96
CA GLU A 215 6.74 -20.98 -5.52
C GLU A 215 8.10 -21.59 -5.20
N LYS A 216 9.13 -20.76 -5.21
CA LYS A 216 10.45 -21.16 -4.69
C LYS A 216 10.42 -21.06 -3.18
N HIS A 217 10.65 -22.17 -2.50
CA HIS A 217 10.86 -22.19 -1.06
C HIS A 217 11.99 -21.23 -0.66
N TYR A 218 11.96 -20.76 0.58
CA TYR A 218 13.06 -19.96 1.10
C TYR A 218 14.34 -20.79 1.08
N PRO A 219 15.47 -20.26 0.57
CA PRO A 219 16.74 -20.96 0.62
C PRO A 219 17.09 -21.30 2.07
N ALA A 220 17.23 -22.57 2.35
CA ALA A 220 17.42 -23.12 3.68
C ALA A 220 18.80 -23.80 3.78
N VAL A 221 19.40 -23.77 4.96
CA VAL A 221 20.59 -24.57 5.26
C VAL A 221 20.21 -26.02 5.11
N PRO A 222 20.93 -26.84 4.31
CA PRO A 222 20.68 -28.27 4.23
C PRO A 222 20.76 -28.92 5.63
N VAL A 223 19.84 -29.84 5.93
CA VAL A 223 19.72 -30.40 7.27
C VAL A 223 21.08 -31.01 7.74
N TRP A 224 21.77 -31.73 6.87
CA TRP A 224 23.08 -32.36 7.16
C TRP A 224 24.23 -31.35 7.30
N GLU A 225 24.06 -30.09 6.94
CA GLU A 225 25.06 -29.03 7.11
C GLU A 225 24.80 -28.16 8.34
N MET A 226 23.76 -28.45 9.10
CA MET A 226 23.33 -27.57 10.20
C MET A 226 24.39 -27.48 11.31
N GLY A 227 25.08 -28.58 11.64
CA GLY A 227 26.17 -28.55 12.61
C GLY A 227 27.33 -27.66 12.16
N ALA A 228 27.84 -27.88 10.93
CA ALA A 228 28.90 -27.05 10.35
C ALA A 228 28.51 -25.57 10.23
N PHE A 229 27.24 -25.30 9.89
CA PHE A 229 26.68 -23.92 9.87
C PHE A 229 26.74 -23.30 11.26
N MET A 230 26.37 -24.03 12.31
CA MET A 230 26.41 -23.53 13.68
C MET A 230 27.82 -23.27 14.18
N ASP A 231 28.76 -24.10 13.80
CA ASP A 231 30.17 -23.93 14.19
C ASP A 231 30.80 -22.71 13.49
N ASP A 232 30.55 -22.56 12.19
CA ASP A 232 30.94 -21.34 11.46
C ASP A 232 30.27 -20.09 12.07
N LEU A 233 28.98 -20.15 12.40
CA LEU A 233 28.27 -19.05 13.02
C LEU A 233 28.83 -18.65 14.38
N LYS A 234 29.25 -19.61 15.22
CA LYS A 234 29.86 -19.32 16.51
C LYS A 234 31.21 -18.63 16.38
N SER A 235 31.98 -18.88 15.30
CA SER A 235 33.23 -18.21 15.02
C SER A 235 33.08 -16.73 14.70
N HIS A 236 31.88 -16.30 14.31
CA HIS A 236 31.57 -14.90 13.99
C HIS A 236 31.26 -14.10 15.25
N GLU A 237 31.91 -12.96 15.37
CA GLU A 237 31.68 -12.03 16.49
C GLU A 237 30.51 -11.08 16.31
N GLY A 238 30.05 -10.53 17.45
CA GLY A 238 29.07 -9.45 17.52
C GLY A 238 27.64 -9.91 17.69
N MET A 239 26.78 -8.99 18.12
CA MET A 239 25.37 -9.24 18.45
C MET A 239 24.54 -9.79 17.30
N GLY A 240 24.92 -9.51 16.06
CA GLY A 240 24.24 -10.05 14.88
C GLY A 240 24.41 -11.57 14.76
N ALA A 241 25.60 -12.08 15.09
CA ALA A 241 25.91 -13.51 15.10
C ALA A 241 25.14 -14.20 16.24
N ARG A 242 25.23 -13.66 17.44
CA ARG A 242 24.49 -14.18 18.60
C ARG A 242 22.97 -14.18 18.38
N ALA A 243 22.43 -13.14 17.74
CA ALA A 243 21.01 -13.09 17.38
C ALA A 243 20.63 -14.14 16.32
N LEU A 244 21.50 -14.42 15.35
CA LEU A 244 21.25 -15.47 14.34
C LEU A 244 21.34 -16.86 14.95
N GLU A 245 22.30 -17.10 15.85
CA GLU A 245 22.44 -18.33 16.61
C GLU A 245 21.19 -18.58 17.48
N PHE A 246 20.72 -17.56 18.19
CA PHE A 246 19.48 -17.66 18.97
C PHE A 246 18.27 -17.92 18.08
N ALA A 247 18.22 -17.33 16.86
CA ALA A 247 17.17 -17.61 15.88
C ALA A 247 17.19 -19.07 15.42
N ALA A 248 18.36 -19.64 15.20
CA ALA A 248 18.53 -21.05 14.82
C ALA A 248 18.08 -21.98 15.95
N LEU A 249 18.56 -21.76 17.19
CA LEU A 249 18.23 -22.58 18.36
C LEU A 249 16.76 -22.51 18.77
N THR A 250 16.09 -21.37 18.58
CA THR A 250 14.68 -21.16 19.00
C THR A 250 13.67 -21.25 17.85
N VAL A 251 14.15 -21.43 16.63
CA VAL A 251 13.37 -21.38 15.36
C VAL A 251 12.42 -20.18 15.28
N ALA A 252 12.81 -19.09 15.93
CA ALA A 252 12.04 -17.87 16.01
C ALA A 252 12.16 -17.04 14.71
N ARG A 253 11.15 -16.20 14.45
CA ARG A 253 11.23 -15.26 13.32
C ARG A 253 12.27 -14.17 13.62
N SER A 254 12.99 -13.72 12.59
CA SER A 254 14.00 -12.66 12.71
C SER A 254 13.51 -11.43 13.48
N GLY A 255 12.26 -11.00 13.24
CA GLY A 255 11.66 -9.87 13.96
C GLY A 255 11.40 -10.15 15.44
N GLU A 256 11.05 -11.39 15.81
CA GLU A 256 10.88 -11.83 17.20
C GLU A 256 12.22 -11.74 17.94
N VAL A 257 13.29 -12.29 17.34
CA VAL A 257 14.63 -12.30 17.94
C VAL A 257 15.19 -10.88 18.10
N ARG A 258 15.18 -10.09 17.03
CA ARG A 258 15.73 -8.72 17.07
C ARG A 258 15.07 -7.81 18.09
N GLY A 259 13.82 -8.07 18.42
CA GLY A 259 13.09 -7.31 19.41
C GLY A 259 12.95 -8.03 20.75
N ALA A 260 13.65 -9.13 20.99
CA ALA A 260 13.62 -9.87 22.26
C ALA A 260 14.05 -8.97 23.43
N LYS A 261 13.28 -8.99 24.50
CA LYS A 261 13.56 -8.26 25.72
C LYS A 261 13.93 -9.21 26.85
N TRP A 262 14.81 -8.77 27.75
CA TRP A 262 15.16 -9.53 28.93
C TRP A 262 13.96 -9.84 29.84
N SER A 263 13.00 -8.93 29.90
CA SER A 263 11.75 -9.13 30.66
C SER A 263 10.86 -10.26 30.12
N GLU A 264 11.09 -10.70 28.89
CA GLU A 264 10.33 -11.80 28.25
C GLU A 264 10.98 -13.18 28.54
N ILE A 265 12.20 -13.21 29.09
CA ILE A 265 13.00 -14.42 29.24
C ILE A 265 13.05 -14.84 30.72
N ASN A 266 12.54 -16.03 30.99
CA ASN A 266 12.70 -16.68 32.30
C ASN A 266 13.78 -17.77 32.17
N LEU A 267 15.01 -17.42 32.60
CA LEU A 267 16.16 -18.33 32.52
C LEU A 267 15.95 -19.58 33.40
N LYS A 268 15.35 -19.43 34.58
CA LYS A 268 15.09 -20.57 35.52
C LYS A 268 14.08 -21.55 34.94
N ALA A 269 12.99 -21.04 34.34
CA ALA A 269 11.98 -21.89 33.71
C ALA A 269 12.37 -22.31 32.30
N LYS A 270 13.47 -21.77 31.74
CA LYS A 270 13.94 -21.98 30.35
C LYS A 270 12.84 -21.66 29.32
N ILE A 271 12.16 -20.53 29.52
CA ILE A 271 11.04 -20.10 28.66
C ILE A 271 11.27 -18.66 28.21
N TRP A 272 11.09 -18.41 26.91
CA TRP A 272 10.94 -17.09 26.33
C TRP A 272 9.47 -16.86 25.94
N THR A 273 8.81 -15.91 26.58
CA THR A 273 7.41 -15.55 26.29
C THR A 273 7.37 -14.35 25.39
N VAL A 274 7.02 -14.56 24.12
CA VAL A 274 6.84 -13.48 23.13
C VAL A 274 5.42 -12.94 23.26
N PRO A 275 5.23 -11.67 23.66
CA PRO A 275 3.89 -11.12 23.86
C PRO A 275 3.13 -10.97 22.53
N LYS A 276 1.81 -11.00 22.60
CA LYS A 276 0.89 -10.96 21.44
C LYS A 276 1.12 -9.78 20.51
N GLU A 277 1.54 -8.63 21.03
CA GLU A 277 1.82 -7.41 20.27
C GLU A 277 2.96 -7.60 19.26
N ARG A 278 3.92 -8.47 19.59
CA ARG A 278 5.09 -8.79 18.77
C ARG A 278 4.89 -10.00 17.88
N MET A 279 3.85 -10.80 18.13
CA MET A 279 3.53 -11.98 17.31
C MET A 279 2.72 -11.60 16.07
N LYS A 280 3.05 -12.24 14.92
CA LYS A 280 2.35 -12.03 13.65
C LYS A 280 0.86 -12.40 13.73
N ASN A 281 0.54 -13.48 14.46
CA ASN A 281 -0.81 -13.99 14.65
C ASN A 281 -1.58 -13.33 15.82
N LYS A 282 -0.94 -12.38 16.55
CA LYS A 282 -1.51 -11.69 17.71
C LYS A 282 -1.91 -12.61 18.88
N ILE A 283 -1.26 -13.74 18.99
CA ILE A 283 -1.38 -14.70 20.11
C ILE A 283 -0.03 -14.75 20.81
N GLU A 284 -0.01 -14.64 22.14
CA GLU A 284 1.21 -14.85 22.94
C GLU A 284 1.80 -16.22 22.67
N HIS A 285 3.13 -16.30 22.64
CA HIS A 285 3.78 -17.55 22.33
C HIS A 285 4.96 -17.82 23.27
N ARG A 286 4.84 -18.89 24.06
CA ARG A 286 5.90 -19.39 24.93
C ARG A 286 6.84 -20.29 24.13
N LYS A 287 8.12 -19.95 24.08
CA LYS A 287 9.17 -20.73 23.40
C LYS A 287 10.05 -21.43 24.43
N PRO A 288 10.11 -22.77 24.43
CA PRO A 288 11.09 -23.49 25.25
C PRO A 288 12.50 -23.13 24.80
N LEU A 289 13.39 -22.90 25.76
CA LEU A 289 14.80 -22.65 25.54
C LEU A 289 15.60 -23.92 25.90
N SER A 290 16.39 -24.41 24.96
CA SER A 290 17.38 -25.49 25.22
C SER A 290 18.50 -24.95 26.06
N ASP A 291 19.31 -25.88 26.63
CA ASP A 291 20.50 -25.51 27.41
C ASP A 291 21.44 -24.63 26.59
N SER A 292 21.71 -24.99 25.33
CA SER A 292 22.54 -24.18 24.43
C SER A 292 21.98 -22.76 24.21
N ALA A 293 20.66 -22.59 24.21
CA ALA A 293 20.05 -21.25 24.10
C ALA A 293 20.18 -20.48 25.42
N ILE A 294 20.16 -21.14 26.57
CA ILE A 294 20.42 -20.53 27.88
C ILE A 294 21.87 -20.10 27.98
N ASP A 295 22.82 -21.01 27.68
CA ASP A 295 24.26 -20.74 27.69
C ASP A 295 24.61 -19.53 26.82
N LEU A 296 24.00 -19.46 25.62
CA LEU A 296 24.14 -18.30 24.74
C LEU A 296 23.64 -17.02 25.43
N LEU A 297 22.46 -17.02 26.03
CA LEU A 297 21.89 -15.84 26.69
C LEU A 297 22.71 -15.39 27.91
N GLU A 298 23.26 -16.34 28.68
CA GLU A 298 24.11 -16.07 29.84
C GLU A 298 25.47 -15.50 29.46
N SER A 299 26.00 -15.89 28.30
CA SER A 299 27.26 -15.36 27.74
C SER A 299 27.14 -13.92 27.21
N LEU A 300 25.92 -13.38 27.02
CA LEU A 300 25.75 -12.06 26.46
C LEU A 300 26.03 -10.96 27.50
N PRO A 301 26.70 -9.88 27.10
CA PRO A 301 26.88 -8.72 27.96
C PRO A 301 25.51 -8.06 28.25
N ARG A 302 25.28 -7.76 29.52
CA ARG A 302 24.09 -7.00 29.96
C ARG A 302 24.50 -5.57 30.20
N PHE A 303 23.79 -4.67 29.52
CA PHE A 303 24.03 -3.24 29.65
C PHE A 303 22.95 -2.64 30.58
N GLU A 304 23.37 -1.82 31.52
CA GLU A 304 22.46 -1.15 32.46
C GLU A 304 21.41 -0.31 31.68
N GLY A 305 20.16 -0.42 32.04
CA GLY A 305 19.05 0.27 31.38
C GLY A 305 18.64 -0.27 30.01
N ALA A 306 19.32 -1.31 29.49
CA ALA A 306 18.96 -1.89 28.21
C ALA A 306 17.88 -2.98 28.34
N GLU A 307 16.73 -2.76 27.74
CA GLU A 307 15.64 -3.74 27.70
C GLU A 307 15.91 -4.90 26.71
N LEU A 308 16.54 -4.60 25.57
CA LEU A 308 16.71 -5.55 24.48
C LEU A 308 17.86 -6.53 24.77
N VAL A 309 17.67 -7.79 24.36
CA VAL A 309 18.71 -8.84 24.45
C VAL A 309 19.82 -8.59 23.43
N PHE A 310 19.44 -8.28 22.19
CA PHE A 310 20.38 -8.10 21.08
C PHE A 310 20.42 -6.63 20.65
N LEU A 311 21.46 -5.93 21.07
CA LEU A 311 21.65 -4.52 20.77
C LEU A 311 22.56 -4.29 19.57
N SER A 312 22.24 -3.30 18.77
CA SER A 312 23.20 -2.76 17.80
C SER A 312 24.30 -1.96 18.53
N PRO A 313 25.44 -1.68 17.86
CA PRO A 313 26.49 -0.84 18.45
C PRO A 313 26.04 0.57 18.88
N ARG A 314 24.86 0.99 18.42
CA ARG A 314 24.24 2.28 18.79
C ARG A 314 23.23 2.16 19.94
N GLY A 315 23.20 1.04 20.66
CA GLY A 315 22.24 0.79 21.74
C GLY A 315 20.78 0.63 21.29
N LYS A 316 20.52 0.39 20.00
CA LYS A 316 19.17 0.25 19.43
C LYS A 316 18.93 -1.19 18.95
N GLN A 317 17.70 -1.50 18.63
CA GLN A 317 17.33 -2.76 17.99
C GLN A 317 18.16 -2.98 16.71
N LEU A 318 18.58 -4.23 16.48
CA LEU A 318 19.23 -4.65 15.24
C LEU A 318 18.32 -4.37 14.02
N SER A 319 18.92 -3.94 12.91
CA SER A 319 18.16 -3.69 11.67
C SER A 319 17.55 -5.00 11.14
N ASP A 320 16.50 -4.90 10.33
CA ASP A 320 15.83 -6.04 9.69
C ASP A 320 16.75 -6.83 8.75
N MET A 321 17.78 -6.17 8.22
CA MET A 321 18.75 -6.79 7.32
C MET A 321 19.94 -7.42 8.04
N THR A 322 20.11 -7.24 9.36
CA THR A 322 21.33 -7.67 10.09
C THR A 322 21.59 -9.17 9.93
N LEU A 323 20.60 -10.01 10.23
CA LEU A 323 20.74 -11.46 10.14
C LEU A 323 20.95 -11.93 8.69
N SER A 324 20.21 -11.32 7.74
CA SER A 324 20.35 -11.65 6.32
C SER A 324 21.70 -11.22 5.73
N LYS A 325 22.26 -10.09 6.17
CA LYS A 325 23.61 -9.66 5.77
C LYS A 325 24.68 -10.60 6.30
N LEU A 326 24.52 -11.09 7.53
CA LEU A 326 25.46 -12.06 8.10
C LEU A 326 25.43 -13.36 7.30
N MET A 327 24.28 -13.96 7.03
CA MET A 327 24.19 -15.19 6.23
C MET A 327 24.80 -15.03 4.82
N ARG A 328 24.66 -13.86 4.19
CA ARG A 328 25.35 -13.56 2.93
C ARG A 328 26.86 -13.51 3.08
N ARG A 329 27.38 -12.98 4.19
CA ARG A 329 28.82 -12.93 4.49
C ARG A 329 29.39 -14.34 4.73
N MET A 330 28.65 -15.19 5.44
CA MET A 330 28.99 -16.60 5.65
C MET A 330 28.92 -17.41 4.34
N ALA A 331 28.33 -16.83 3.26
CA ALA A 331 28.17 -17.48 1.96
C ALA A 331 27.46 -18.85 2.03
N CYS A 332 26.66 -19.08 3.06
CA CYS A 332 25.91 -20.31 3.24
C CYS A 332 24.96 -20.55 2.07
N GLN A 333 25.06 -21.68 1.39
CA GLN A 333 24.27 -22.04 0.23
C GLN A 333 23.21 -23.11 0.55
N ALA A 334 22.06 -22.95 -0.01
CA ALA A 334 21.02 -23.97 -0.05
C ALA A 334 21.32 -25.02 -1.12
N ALA A 335 20.62 -26.15 -1.11
CA ALA A 335 20.81 -27.25 -2.07
C ALA A 335 20.66 -26.80 -3.55
N ASP A 336 19.95 -25.71 -3.81
CA ASP A 336 19.78 -25.14 -5.15
C ASP A 336 20.80 -24.04 -5.50
N GLY A 337 21.85 -23.86 -4.70
CA GLY A 337 22.92 -22.88 -4.89
C GLY A 337 22.57 -21.44 -4.49
N ARG A 338 21.33 -21.16 -4.08
CA ARG A 338 20.96 -19.83 -3.59
C ARG A 338 21.50 -19.60 -2.19
N ILE A 339 21.84 -18.34 -1.88
CA ILE A 339 22.27 -17.96 -0.52
C ILE A 339 21.13 -18.17 0.47
N CYS A 340 21.40 -18.87 1.56
CA CYS A 340 20.45 -19.11 2.63
C CYS A 340 19.96 -17.82 3.27
N VAL A 341 18.75 -17.85 3.79
CA VAL A 341 18.14 -16.72 4.49
C VAL A 341 17.67 -17.11 5.90
N PRO A 342 17.60 -16.19 6.87
CA PRO A 342 17.22 -16.53 8.25
C PRO A 342 15.87 -17.25 8.36
N HIS A 343 14.94 -16.97 7.45
CA HIS A 343 13.66 -17.65 7.41
C HIS A 343 13.78 -19.12 6.97
N GLY A 344 14.79 -19.44 6.17
CA GLY A 344 15.13 -20.81 5.74
C GLY A 344 15.49 -21.74 6.90
N LEU A 345 16.08 -21.23 8.00
CA LEU A 345 16.37 -22.04 9.19
C LEU A 345 15.12 -22.72 9.78
N ARG A 346 13.95 -22.12 9.60
CA ARG A 346 12.69 -22.70 10.03
C ARG A 346 12.23 -23.83 9.10
N SER A 347 12.61 -23.76 7.82
CA SER A 347 12.42 -24.86 6.87
C SER A 347 13.36 -26.01 7.22
N THR A 348 14.64 -25.73 7.47
CA THR A 348 15.62 -26.74 7.94
C THR A 348 15.12 -27.49 9.19
N PHE A 349 14.61 -26.76 10.17
CA PHE A 349 14.03 -27.38 11.37
C PHE A 349 12.84 -28.29 11.05
N ARG A 350 11.95 -27.85 10.14
CA ARG A 350 10.78 -28.65 9.75
C ARG A 350 11.17 -29.90 8.99
N ASP A 351 12.14 -29.79 8.08
CA ASP A 351 12.68 -30.90 7.31
C ASP A 351 13.40 -31.90 8.25
N TRP A 352 14.25 -31.43 9.18
CA TRP A 352 14.82 -32.23 10.23
C TRP A 352 13.77 -32.97 11.04
N ALA A 353 12.75 -32.29 11.49
CA ALA A 353 11.71 -32.90 12.31
C ALA A 353 10.94 -34.00 11.56
N ALA A 354 10.68 -33.79 10.27
CA ALA A 354 9.95 -34.73 9.42
C ALA A 354 10.80 -35.96 9.07
N GLU A 355 12.12 -35.80 8.83
CA GLU A 355 12.96 -36.85 8.31
C GLU A 355 13.72 -37.60 9.42
N TYR A 356 14.04 -36.95 10.54
CA TYR A 356 14.92 -37.50 11.58
C TYR A 356 14.22 -37.74 12.92
N THR A 357 12.91 -37.45 13.02
CA THR A 357 12.20 -37.59 14.31
C THR A 357 10.82 -38.23 14.14
N GLY A 358 10.31 -38.80 15.24
CA GLY A 358 8.95 -39.32 15.33
C GLY A 358 7.97 -38.34 15.98
N PHE A 359 8.30 -37.05 16.10
CA PHE A 359 7.38 -36.05 16.70
C PHE A 359 6.18 -35.79 15.82
N ALA A 360 5.01 -35.66 16.44
CA ALA A 360 3.78 -35.34 15.74
C ALA A 360 3.84 -33.95 15.09
N SER A 361 3.30 -33.83 13.87
CA SER A 361 3.37 -32.60 13.05
C SER A 361 2.80 -31.38 13.78
N GLU A 362 1.73 -31.55 14.56
CA GLU A 362 1.12 -30.46 15.33
C GLU A 362 2.08 -29.87 16.40
N VAL A 363 2.97 -30.68 16.97
CA VAL A 363 3.99 -30.20 17.93
C VAL A 363 5.04 -29.37 17.21
N ILE A 364 5.46 -29.80 16.02
CA ILE A 364 6.42 -29.09 15.18
C ILE A 364 5.84 -27.73 14.71
N GLU A 365 4.61 -27.74 14.21
CA GLU A 365 3.92 -26.50 13.81
C GLU A 365 3.72 -25.55 15.00
N ALA A 366 3.48 -26.08 16.22
CA ALA A 366 3.42 -25.30 17.44
C ALA A 366 4.77 -24.67 17.81
N CYS A 367 5.92 -25.37 17.63
CA CYS A 367 7.25 -24.77 17.78
C CYS A 367 7.45 -23.59 16.84
N LEU A 368 6.95 -23.69 15.62
CA LEU A 368 7.01 -22.65 14.60
C LEU A 368 6.00 -21.51 14.80
N ALA A 369 5.12 -21.58 15.79
CA ALA A 369 4.01 -20.64 15.98
C ALA A 369 3.17 -20.46 14.71
N HIS A 370 2.91 -21.56 13.99
CA HIS A 370 1.97 -21.60 12.90
C HIS A 370 0.55 -21.80 13.44
N THR A 371 -0.40 -21.15 12.82
CA THR A 371 -1.82 -21.35 13.12
C THR A 371 -2.30 -22.57 12.34
N ASN A 372 -3.08 -23.42 13.00
CA ASN A 372 -3.75 -24.51 12.29
C ASN A 372 -4.66 -23.93 11.20
N PRO A 373 -4.53 -24.34 9.93
CA PRO A 373 -5.39 -23.87 8.85
C PRO A 373 -6.84 -24.30 9.03
N ASP A 374 -7.10 -25.42 9.72
CA ASP A 374 -8.46 -25.85 10.07
C ASP A 374 -8.95 -25.11 11.32
N LYS A 375 -9.91 -24.21 11.09
CA LYS A 375 -10.52 -23.41 12.17
C LYS A 375 -11.29 -24.26 13.17
N THR A 376 -11.83 -25.38 12.73
CA THR A 376 -12.63 -26.29 13.57
C THR A 376 -11.69 -27.01 14.53
N GLU A 377 -10.61 -27.59 14.03
CA GLU A 377 -9.59 -28.24 14.84
C GLU A 377 -8.89 -27.25 15.78
N ALA A 378 -8.57 -26.04 15.29
CA ALA A 378 -7.99 -24.98 16.10
C ALA A 378 -8.85 -24.55 17.30
N ALA A 379 -10.18 -24.63 17.19
CA ALA A 379 -11.11 -24.29 18.26
C ALA A 379 -11.08 -25.31 19.43
N TYR A 380 -10.73 -26.56 19.15
CA TYR A 380 -10.61 -27.62 20.16
C TYR A 380 -9.23 -27.68 20.81
N PHE A 381 -8.21 -27.09 20.20
CA PHE A 381 -6.84 -27.10 20.70
C PHE A 381 -6.62 -25.95 21.71
N ARG A 382 -6.75 -26.27 23.01
CA ARG A 382 -6.54 -25.30 24.12
C ARG A 382 -5.12 -25.31 24.67
N SER A 383 -4.36 -26.38 24.44
CA SER A 383 -2.98 -26.52 24.92
C SER A 383 -1.98 -25.93 23.93
N ASP A 384 -0.96 -25.25 24.41
CA ASP A 384 0.18 -24.83 23.58
C ASP A 384 1.26 -25.93 23.42
N LEU A 385 0.99 -27.13 23.93
CA LEU A 385 1.86 -28.33 23.86
C LEU A 385 3.29 -28.09 24.44
N LEU A 386 3.41 -27.20 25.43
CA LEU A 386 4.71 -26.77 25.95
C LEU A 386 5.63 -27.93 26.32
N GLU A 387 5.15 -28.91 27.09
CA GLU A 387 5.93 -30.07 27.54
C GLU A 387 6.48 -30.89 26.37
N LYS A 388 5.69 -31.11 25.35
CA LYS A 388 6.12 -31.82 24.13
C LYS A 388 7.15 -30.99 23.35
N ARG A 389 6.95 -29.67 23.25
CA ARG A 389 7.87 -28.74 22.59
C ARG A 389 9.22 -28.62 23.28
N ILE A 390 9.29 -28.73 24.61
CA ILE A 390 10.56 -28.76 25.35
C ILE A 390 11.44 -29.87 24.81
N ARG A 391 10.91 -31.07 24.65
CA ARG A 391 11.67 -32.23 24.12
C ARG A 391 12.14 -31.99 22.70
N VAL A 392 11.24 -31.49 21.82
CA VAL A 392 11.60 -31.18 20.43
C VAL A 392 12.75 -30.18 20.37
N MET A 393 12.69 -29.10 21.15
CA MET A 393 13.71 -28.04 21.12
C MET A 393 15.03 -28.49 21.75
N ALA A 394 15.00 -29.38 22.74
CA ALA A 394 16.23 -30.02 23.28
C ALA A 394 16.91 -30.92 22.24
N ASP A 395 16.14 -31.76 21.54
CA ASP A 395 16.71 -32.64 20.51
C ASP A 395 17.18 -31.86 19.29
N TRP A 396 16.49 -30.78 18.91
CA TRP A 396 16.94 -29.85 17.87
C TRP A 396 18.26 -29.18 18.24
N ALA A 397 18.45 -28.73 19.47
CA ALA A 397 19.68 -28.11 19.91
C ALA A 397 20.86 -29.11 19.92
N LYS A 398 20.61 -30.37 20.33
CA LYS A 398 21.61 -31.44 20.22
C LYS A 398 22.01 -31.69 18.76
N PHE A 399 21.01 -31.74 17.86
CA PHE A 399 21.26 -31.90 16.42
C PHE A 399 22.09 -30.74 15.85
N CYS A 400 21.80 -29.51 16.22
CA CYS A 400 22.57 -28.34 15.84
C CYS A 400 24.02 -28.32 16.35
N ALA A 401 24.30 -29.06 17.42
CA ALA A 401 25.64 -29.19 18.01
C ALA A 401 26.42 -30.42 17.50
N MET A 402 25.82 -31.26 16.64
CA MET A 402 26.51 -32.42 16.09
C MET A 402 27.58 -32.00 15.08
N GLU A 403 28.82 -32.32 15.34
CA GLU A 403 29.90 -32.24 14.37
C GLU A 403 29.59 -33.16 13.18
N LYS A 404 29.97 -32.74 11.98
CA LYS A 404 29.90 -33.64 10.81
C LYS A 404 30.62 -34.94 11.16
N PRO A 405 30.02 -36.14 10.98
CA PRO A 405 30.80 -37.36 11.09
C PRO A 405 31.96 -37.28 10.10
N ALA A 406 33.18 -37.44 10.60
CA ALA A 406 34.38 -37.49 9.77
C ALA A 406 34.36 -38.79 8.96
N GLY A 407 33.54 -38.80 7.88
CA GLY A 407 33.40 -39.94 7.00
C GLY A 407 32.70 -39.54 5.71
N GLU A 408 33.25 -39.98 4.60
CA GLU A 408 32.61 -39.90 3.28
C GLU A 408 31.30 -40.69 3.33
N VAL A 409 30.17 -40.00 3.15
CA VAL A 409 28.88 -40.67 2.92
C VAL A 409 28.92 -41.23 1.51
N ILE A 410 29.30 -42.53 1.39
CA ILE A 410 29.20 -43.24 0.13
C ILE A 410 27.72 -43.53 -0.10
N PRO A 411 27.09 -42.95 -1.15
CA PRO A 411 25.70 -43.27 -1.46
C PRO A 411 25.60 -44.77 -1.81
N LEU A 412 24.75 -45.51 -1.12
CA LEU A 412 24.49 -46.94 -1.29
C LEU A 412 23.94 -47.34 -2.69
N ASN A 413 23.75 -46.42 -3.59
CA ASN A 413 23.18 -46.64 -4.92
C ASN A 413 24.19 -46.38 -6.05
N LYS A 414 25.39 -46.97 -5.97
CA LYS A 414 26.24 -47.22 -7.14
C LYS A 414 26.71 -48.67 -7.14
N ALA A 415 25.78 -49.61 -7.20
CA ALA A 415 26.05 -50.97 -7.59
C ALA A 415 24.91 -51.43 -8.48
N ALA A 416 25.20 -51.50 -9.76
CA ALA A 416 24.56 -52.24 -10.84
C ALA A 416 24.36 -51.37 -12.09
N ALA A 417 25.37 -51.29 -12.90
CA ALA A 417 25.30 -51.44 -14.35
C ALA A 417 26.65 -51.99 -14.81
#